data_22d3f7f6d4c98eebf6f26789cd517ea5
#
_entry.id   22d3f7f6d4c98eebf6f26789cd517ea5
#
_cell.length_a   1.000
_cell.length_b   1.000
_cell.length_c   1.000
_cell.angle_alpha   90.00
_cell.angle_beta   90.00
_cell.angle_gamma   90.00
#
_symmetry.space_group_name_H-M   'P 1'
#
loop_
_entity.id
_entity.type
_entity.pdbx_description
1 polymer ?
#
loop_
_entity_poly.entity_id
_entity_poly.type
_entity_poly.pdbx_seq_one_letter_code
_entity_poly.pdbx_strand_id
1 'polypeptide(L)'
;MKPNHLILTLLLIASALMLAFAEKPNPASALEVWRVPLDKPILVNEFRQPNADWSAGHRGVDYLVNDGESVFASHSGVVSFNGIVVNRSVLSIRHENGLISSIEPVCGLLPAETRVETGALVGQVCNSPFYQSHSGQRLCLHFSLRSPNGYLSPLVKIGGLSPSRLKPWGGLRCSPLSSAQC
;
A
#
# COMPACT_ATOMS: atom_id res chain seq x y z
N MET A 1 -57.40 -7.32 -35.47
CA MET A 1 -56.62 -8.38 -34.80
C MET A 1 -56.26 -7.85 -33.41
N LYS A 2 -56.80 -8.43 -32.35
CA LYS A 2 -56.44 -8.03 -30.95
C LYS A 2 -55.07 -8.61 -30.62
N PRO A 3 -54.12 -7.82 -30.11
CA PRO A 3 -52.84 -8.35 -29.71
C PRO A 3 -53.03 -9.37 -28.59
N ASN A 4 -52.38 -10.51 -28.71
CA ASN A 4 -52.44 -11.57 -27.68
C ASN A 4 -51.76 -11.04 -26.43
N HIS A 5 -52.54 -10.82 -25.37
CA HIS A 5 -52.03 -10.36 -24.07
C HIS A 5 -50.86 -11.25 -23.54
N LEU A 6 -50.83 -12.51 -23.93
CA LEU A 6 -49.77 -13.47 -23.59
C LEU A 6 -48.41 -13.06 -24.23
N ILE A 7 -48.41 -12.59 -25.49
CA ILE A 7 -47.19 -12.16 -26.17
C ILE A 7 -46.65 -10.85 -25.54
N LEU A 8 -47.56 -9.95 -25.18
CA LEU A 8 -47.20 -8.67 -24.56
C LEU A 8 -46.58 -8.89 -23.15
N THR A 9 -47.13 -9.80 -22.35
CA THR A 9 -46.60 -10.15 -21.05
C THR A 9 -45.25 -10.84 -21.15
N LEU A 10 -45.05 -11.75 -22.11
CA LEU A 10 -43.75 -12.41 -22.35
C LEU A 10 -42.63 -11.41 -22.76
N LEU A 11 -42.97 -10.42 -23.59
CA LEU A 11 -42.05 -9.37 -23.99
C LEU A 11 -41.65 -8.43 -22.81
N LEU A 12 -42.59 -8.13 -21.92
CA LEU A 12 -42.33 -7.32 -20.72
C LEU A 12 -41.47 -8.09 -19.72
N ILE A 13 -41.66 -9.37 -19.53
CA ILE A 13 -40.83 -10.21 -18.67
C ILE A 13 -39.40 -10.35 -19.24
N ALA A 14 -39.28 -10.54 -20.56
CA ALA A 14 -37.98 -10.63 -21.21
C ALA A 14 -37.20 -9.30 -21.12
N SER A 15 -37.87 -8.14 -21.25
CA SER A 15 -37.23 -6.84 -21.09
C SER A 15 -36.81 -6.58 -19.64
N ALA A 16 -37.61 -6.98 -18.66
CA ALA A 16 -37.26 -6.88 -17.23
C ALA A 16 -36.07 -7.77 -16.86
N LEU A 17 -35.98 -8.95 -17.47
CA LEU A 17 -34.84 -9.87 -17.25
C LEU A 17 -33.53 -9.33 -17.85
N MET A 18 -33.61 -8.68 -19.03
CA MET A 18 -32.45 -8.02 -19.66
C MET A 18 -31.93 -6.83 -18.85
N LEU A 19 -32.79 -6.07 -18.17
CA LEU A 19 -32.39 -5.00 -17.28
C LEU A 19 -31.73 -5.49 -15.98
N ALA A 20 -32.03 -6.69 -15.54
CA ALA A 20 -31.42 -7.29 -14.33
C ALA A 20 -29.97 -7.73 -14.55
N PHE A 21 -29.53 -7.92 -15.79
CA PHE A 21 -28.14 -8.23 -16.17
C PHE A 21 -27.34 -7.01 -16.61
N ALA A 22 -27.86 -5.78 -16.40
CA ALA A 22 -27.04 -4.61 -16.54
C ALA A 22 -25.93 -4.69 -15.47
N GLU A 23 -24.74 -5.14 -15.88
CA GLU A 23 -23.56 -5.12 -15.04
C GLU A 23 -23.42 -3.71 -14.47
N LYS A 24 -23.38 -3.65 -13.13
CA LYS A 24 -22.99 -2.41 -12.46
C LYS A 24 -21.66 -1.98 -13.10
N PRO A 25 -21.53 -0.75 -13.57
CA PRO A 25 -20.26 -0.27 -14.09
C PRO A 25 -19.23 -0.53 -13.00
N ASN A 26 -18.27 -1.40 -13.29
CA ASN A 26 -17.11 -1.62 -12.44
C ASN A 26 -16.50 -0.23 -12.21
N PRO A 27 -16.36 0.27 -10.98
CA PRO A 27 -15.71 1.53 -10.71
C PRO A 27 -14.18 1.39 -10.94
N ALA A 28 -13.81 0.75 -12.05
CA ALA A 28 -12.45 0.55 -12.49
C ALA A 28 -11.92 1.85 -13.06
N SER A 29 -11.65 2.80 -12.23
CA SER A 29 -10.55 3.77 -12.23
C SER A 29 -10.78 4.97 -11.30
N ALA A 30 -11.49 4.82 -10.20
CA ALA A 30 -11.18 5.70 -9.10
C ALA A 30 -9.70 5.43 -8.77
N LEU A 31 -8.85 6.43 -8.89
CA LEU A 31 -7.46 6.33 -8.45
C LEU A 31 -7.47 5.71 -7.06
N GLU A 32 -6.94 4.51 -6.95
CA GLU A 32 -6.94 3.74 -5.72
C GLU A 32 -6.10 4.50 -4.68
N VAL A 33 -6.78 5.28 -3.85
CA VAL A 33 -6.12 6.20 -2.92
C VAL A 33 -5.70 5.42 -1.68
N TRP A 34 -4.40 5.25 -1.56
CA TRP A 34 -3.78 4.71 -0.36
C TRP A 34 -3.39 5.85 0.59
N ARG A 35 -3.41 5.58 1.87
CA ARG A 35 -2.93 6.54 2.89
C ARG A 35 -1.70 6.00 3.60
N VAL A 36 -0.91 6.92 4.17
CA VAL A 36 0.12 6.56 5.15
C VAL A 36 -0.56 5.94 6.38
N PRO A 37 0.00 4.87 6.99
CA PRO A 37 -0.61 4.21 8.15
C PRO A 37 -0.56 5.04 9.45
N LEU A 38 -0.22 6.31 9.39
CA LEU A 38 -0.07 7.25 10.50
C LEU A 38 -0.81 8.56 10.20
N ASP A 39 -1.20 9.29 11.25
CA ASP A 39 -1.85 10.60 11.08
C ASP A 39 -0.84 11.72 10.79
N LYS A 40 0.33 11.67 11.41
CA LYS A 40 1.40 12.69 11.26
C LYS A 40 2.72 12.02 10.87
N PRO A 41 2.83 11.51 9.63
CA PRO A 41 3.99 10.75 9.22
C PRO A 41 5.24 11.64 9.08
N ILE A 42 6.34 11.20 9.68
CA ILE A 42 7.68 11.77 9.48
C ILE A 42 8.54 10.69 8.87
N LEU A 43 8.75 10.74 7.55
CA LEU A 43 9.58 9.78 6.83
C LEU A 43 11.05 9.99 7.19
N VAL A 44 11.73 8.93 7.63
CA VAL A 44 13.14 8.99 8.02
C VAL A 44 14.04 8.05 7.21
N ASN A 45 13.46 7.05 6.54
CA ASN A 45 14.22 6.13 5.71
C ASN A 45 13.37 5.65 4.53
N GLU A 46 13.92 5.80 3.32
CA GLU A 46 13.22 5.48 2.08
C GLU A 46 13.45 4.03 1.64
N PHE A 47 12.59 3.57 0.75
CA PHE A 47 12.72 2.28 0.07
C PHE A 47 14.00 2.25 -0.77
N ARG A 48 14.77 1.16 -0.67
CA ARG A 48 15.94 0.87 -1.52
C ARG A 48 15.83 -0.55 -2.04
N GLN A 49 15.55 -0.67 -3.33
CA GLN A 49 15.40 -1.96 -3.99
C GLN A 49 16.67 -2.80 -3.80
N PRO A 50 16.57 -4.01 -3.24
CA PRO A 50 17.68 -4.96 -3.23
C PRO A 50 18.02 -5.42 -4.66
N ASN A 51 19.30 -5.63 -4.94
CA ASN A 51 19.74 -6.17 -6.24
C ASN A 51 19.32 -7.63 -6.48
N ALA A 52 19.08 -8.38 -5.40
CA ALA A 52 18.54 -9.74 -5.40
C ALA A 52 17.73 -9.95 -4.10
N ASP A 53 16.89 -10.99 -4.06
CA ASP A 53 15.97 -11.23 -2.92
C ASP A 53 16.67 -11.34 -1.57
N TRP A 54 17.93 -11.83 -1.55
CA TRP A 54 18.76 -11.97 -0.35
C TRP A 54 19.78 -10.84 -0.17
N SER A 55 19.81 -9.86 -1.05
CA SER A 55 20.76 -8.75 -0.97
C SER A 55 20.33 -7.70 0.04
N ALA A 56 21.32 -6.91 0.47
CA ALA A 56 21.08 -5.74 1.30
C ALA A 56 20.20 -4.72 0.54
N GLY A 57 19.28 -4.10 1.27
CA GLY A 57 18.34 -3.12 0.75
C GLY A 57 17.42 -2.66 1.88
N HIS A 58 16.38 -1.89 1.53
CA HIS A 58 15.32 -1.50 2.46
C HIS A 58 13.97 -1.77 1.80
N ARG A 59 13.25 -2.81 2.23
CA ARG A 59 12.05 -3.34 1.58
C ARG A 59 10.76 -2.63 1.96
N GLY A 60 10.89 -1.43 2.51
CA GLY A 60 9.78 -0.57 2.91
C GLY A 60 10.24 0.85 3.11
N VAL A 61 9.48 1.59 3.87
CA VAL A 61 9.81 2.94 4.35
C VAL A 61 9.69 2.97 5.86
N ASP A 62 10.49 3.80 6.53
CA ASP A 62 10.42 3.96 7.98
C ASP A 62 9.92 5.35 8.34
N TYR A 63 8.98 5.40 9.25
CA TYR A 63 8.46 6.61 9.84
C TYR A 63 8.87 6.72 11.31
N LEU A 64 9.28 7.92 11.74
CA LEU A 64 9.52 8.20 13.15
C LEU A 64 8.19 8.16 13.89
N VAL A 65 8.13 7.43 15.01
CA VAL A 65 6.92 7.24 15.81
C VAL A 65 7.21 7.23 17.29
N ASN A 66 6.15 7.33 18.09
CA ASN A 66 6.17 7.13 19.52
C ASN A 66 5.51 5.80 19.89
N ASP A 67 5.87 5.25 21.05
CA ASP A 67 5.18 4.10 21.60
C ASP A 67 3.71 4.42 21.87
N GLY A 68 2.80 3.49 21.55
CA GLY A 68 1.36 3.67 21.66
C GLY A 68 0.72 4.52 20.54
N GLU A 69 1.47 5.01 19.57
CA GLU A 69 0.91 5.78 18.46
C GLU A 69 -0.04 4.92 17.61
N SER A 70 -1.19 5.49 17.25
CA SER A 70 -2.24 4.79 16.50
C SER A 70 -1.79 4.46 15.08
N VAL A 71 -2.10 3.23 14.64
CA VAL A 71 -1.76 2.72 13.31
C VAL A 71 -3.04 2.35 12.54
N PHE A 72 -3.12 2.82 11.31
CA PHE A 72 -4.30 2.70 10.47
C PHE A 72 -4.05 1.84 9.23
N ALA A 73 -5.10 1.19 8.72
CA ALA A 73 -5.04 0.48 7.45
C ALA A 73 -4.75 1.45 6.30
N SER A 74 -3.70 1.18 5.55
CA SER A 74 -3.30 2.03 4.41
C SER A 74 -4.30 1.95 3.26
N HIS A 75 -4.97 0.82 3.10
CA HIS A 75 -6.02 0.57 2.12
C HIS A 75 -6.95 -0.53 2.63
N SER A 76 -8.17 -0.60 2.07
CA SER A 76 -9.13 -1.67 2.39
C SER A 76 -8.56 -3.05 2.07
N GLY A 77 -8.96 -4.05 2.86
CA GLY A 77 -8.48 -5.41 2.69
C GLY A 77 -8.88 -6.34 3.82
N VAL A 78 -8.13 -7.41 3.97
CA VAL A 78 -8.31 -8.41 5.03
C VAL A 78 -7.02 -8.57 5.81
N VAL A 79 -7.06 -8.49 7.13
CA VAL A 79 -5.92 -8.81 8.00
C VAL A 79 -5.49 -10.24 7.70
N SER A 80 -4.34 -10.41 7.08
CA SER A 80 -3.80 -11.73 6.71
C SER A 80 -2.85 -12.30 7.76
N PHE A 81 -2.32 -11.44 8.62
CA PHE A 81 -1.45 -11.84 9.72
C PHE A 81 -1.45 -10.77 10.82
N ASN A 82 -1.48 -11.22 12.07
CA ASN A 82 -1.27 -10.39 13.26
C ASN A 82 -0.57 -11.25 14.30
N GLY A 83 0.71 -10.96 14.54
CA GLY A 83 1.51 -11.80 15.46
C GLY A 83 2.97 -11.39 15.52
N ILE A 84 3.77 -12.22 16.18
CA ILE A 84 5.20 -11.99 16.38
C ILE A 84 5.98 -12.77 15.31
N VAL A 85 6.90 -12.08 14.65
CA VAL A 85 7.89 -12.65 13.74
C VAL A 85 9.26 -12.43 14.34
N VAL A 86 9.89 -13.49 14.83
CA VAL A 86 11.15 -13.50 15.59
C VAL A 86 11.03 -12.67 16.87
N ASN A 87 11.22 -11.36 16.80
CA ASN A 87 11.20 -10.43 17.94
C ASN A 87 10.37 -9.16 17.67
N ARG A 88 9.58 -9.16 16.58
CA ARG A 88 8.80 -8.00 16.12
C ARG A 88 7.33 -8.34 16.03
N SER A 89 6.48 -7.46 16.50
CA SER A 89 5.04 -7.54 16.28
C SER A 89 4.73 -7.01 14.89
N VAL A 90 4.10 -7.84 14.06
CA VAL A 90 3.82 -7.55 12.65
C VAL A 90 2.33 -7.67 12.41
N LEU A 91 1.77 -6.69 11.72
CA LEU A 91 0.42 -6.72 11.15
C LEU A 91 0.53 -6.69 9.63
N SER A 92 -0.14 -7.62 8.94
CA SER A 92 -0.20 -7.64 7.48
C SER A 92 -1.65 -7.63 7.00
N ILE A 93 -1.91 -6.86 5.94
CA ILE A 93 -3.22 -6.75 5.30
C ILE A 93 -3.06 -7.15 3.83
N ARG A 94 -3.89 -8.11 3.39
CA ARG A 94 -4.02 -8.51 2.00
C ARG A 94 -5.12 -7.70 1.33
N HIS A 95 -4.79 -7.03 0.24
CA HIS A 95 -5.66 -6.16 -0.52
C HIS A 95 -6.25 -6.89 -1.74
N GLU A 96 -7.39 -6.42 -2.25
CA GLU A 96 -8.08 -7.05 -3.38
C GLU A 96 -7.26 -7.06 -4.68
N ASN A 97 -6.35 -6.08 -4.85
CA ASN A 97 -5.43 -6.00 -5.98
C ASN A 97 -4.23 -6.97 -5.88
N GLY A 98 -4.23 -7.89 -4.91
CA GLY A 98 -3.17 -8.88 -4.70
C GLY A 98 -1.92 -8.35 -3.98
N LEU A 99 -1.90 -7.09 -3.60
CA LEU A 99 -0.83 -6.53 -2.78
C LEU A 99 -0.99 -6.93 -1.30
N ILE A 100 0.12 -7.00 -0.59
CA ILE A 100 0.16 -7.19 0.86
C ILE A 100 0.95 -6.03 1.45
N SER A 101 0.30 -5.26 2.32
CA SER A 101 0.98 -4.29 3.18
C SER A 101 1.35 -4.94 4.51
N SER A 102 2.54 -4.66 5.03
CA SER A 102 2.96 -5.11 6.35
C SER A 102 3.53 -3.94 7.13
N ILE A 103 3.22 -3.89 8.41
CA ILE A 103 3.54 -2.80 9.32
C ILE A 103 4.16 -3.39 10.59
N GLU A 104 5.29 -2.84 11.02
CA GLU A 104 6.02 -3.29 12.23
C GLU A 104 6.82 -2.14 12.86
N PRO A 105 6.97 -2.11 14.21
CA PRO A 105 6.33 -2.96 15.20
C PRO A 105 4.90 -2.46 15.50
N VAL A 106 3.92 -3.35 15.45
CA VAL A 106 2.51 -3.00 15.72
C VAL A 106 1.85 -4.10 16.55
N CYS A 107 1.34 -3.74 17.72
CA CYS A 107 0.40 -4.55 18.46
C CYS A 107 -0.98 -4.40 17.81
N GLY A 108 -1.33 -5.35 16.98
CA GLY A 108 -2.58 -5.34 16.22
C GLY A 108 -3.79 -5.59 17.13
N LEU A 109 -4.85 -4.82 16.91
CA LEU A 109 -6.11 -4.91 17.65
C LEU A 109 -7.09 -5.92 17.05
N LEU A 110 -6.86 -6.32 15.79
CA LEU A 110 -7.81 -7.12 15.02
C LEU A 110 -7.22 -8.52 14.74
N PRO A 111 -8.00 -9.58 14.91
CA PRO A 111 -7.56 -10.93 14.53
C PRO A 111 -7.40 -11.06 13.02
N ALA A 112 -6.64 -12.08 12.60
CA ALA A 112 -6.58 -12.47 11.19
C ALA A 112 -7.99 -12.74 10.64
N GLU A 113 -8.14 -12.62 9.33
CA GLU A 113 -9.39 -12.73 8.56
C GLU A 113 -10.41 -11.59 8.83
N THR A 114 -10.06 -10.58 9.64
CA THR A 114 -10.90 -9.39 9.79
C THR A 114 -10.81 -8.49 8.56
N ARG A 115 -11.96 -8.12 7.98
CA ARG A 115 -12.05 -7.12 6.92
C ARG A 115 -11.90 -5.72 7.49
N VAL A 116 -11.10 -4.89 6.82
CA VAL A 116 -10.85 -3.50 7.22
C VAL A 116 -11.03 -2.56 6.03
N GLU A 117 -11.50 -1.36 6.33
CA GLU A 117 -11.59 -0.27 5.37
C GLU A 117 -10.33 0.60 5.43
N THR A 118 -10.06 1.35 4.35
CA THR A 118 -8.99 2.35 4.33
C THR A 118 -9.15 3.34 5.49
N GLY A 119 -8.11 3.48 6.30
CA GLY A 119 -8.11 4.37 7.46
C GLY A 119 -8.73 3.79 8.73
N ALA A 120 -9.16 2.54 8.74
CA ALA A 120 -9.58 1.88 9.97
C ALA A 120 -8.41 1.75 10.94
N LEU A 121 -8.66 1.95 12.25
CA LEU A 121 -7.67 1.70 13.29
C LEU A 121 -7.38 0.20 13.36
N VAL A 122 -6.14 -0.20 13.14
CA VAL A 122 -5.75 -1.63 13.12
C VAL A 122 -4.81 -2.02 14.23
N GLY A 123 -4.19 -1.05 14.91
CA GLY A 123 -3.25 -1.33 15.99
C GLY A 123 -2.65 -0.06 16.57
N GLN A 124 -1.65 -0.29 17.39
CA GLN A 124 -0.81 0.76 17.98
C GLN A 124 0.65 0.33 17.85
N VAL A 125 1.53 1.30 17.70
CA VAL A 125 2.98 1.05 17.80
C VAL A 125 3.27 0.45 19.15
N CYS A 126 3.99 -0.67 19.19
CA CYS A 126 4.39 -1.28 20.43
C CYS A 126 5.90 -1.49 20.47
N ASN A 127 6.53 -0.76 21.38
CA ASN A 127 7.95 -0.92 21.63
C ASN A 127 8.19 -2.25 22.35
N SER A 128 9.08 -3.06 21.80
CA SER A 128 9.55 -4.28 22.47
C SER A 128 11.01 -4.08 22.87
N PRO A 129 11.41 -4.45 24.09
CA PRO A 129 12.80 -4.34 24.50
C PRO A 129 13.75 -5.20 23.63
N PHE A 130 13.19 -6.12 22.86
CA PHE A 130 13.92 -6.97 21.92
C PHE A 130 13.95 -6.42 20.49
N TYR A 131 13.20 -5.35 20.21
CA TYR A 131 13.16 -4.74 18.89
C TYR A 131 14.32 -3.75 18.74
N GLN A 132 15.23 -4.06 17.82
CA GLN A 132 16.24 -3.09 17.38
C GLN A 132 15.75 -2.40 16.12
N SER A 133 15.43 -1.12 16.24
CA SER A 133 15.06 -0.30 15.09
C SER A 133 16.21 -0.20 14.09
N HIS A 134 15.91 -0.36 12.80
CA HIS A 134 16.88 -0.12 11.72
C HIS A 134 17.33 1.34 11.64
N SER A 135 16.63 2.24 12.31
CA SER A 135 16.89 3.69 12.36
C SER A 135 17.78 4.10 13.54
N GLY A 136 18.50 3.16 14.14
CA GLY A 136 19.35 3.37 15.31
C GLY A 136 18.57 3.39 16.62
N GLN A 137 18.81 4.41 17.48
CA GLN A 137 18.15 4.47 18.80
C GLN A 137 16.71 4.98 18.80
N ARG A 138 16.19 5.42 17.63
CA ARG A 138 14.84 5.97 17.51
C ARG A 138 13.83 4.88 17.17
N LEU A 139 12.65 4.93 17.79
CA LEU A 139 11.55 4.05 17.42
C LEU A 139 11.00 4.45 16.06
N CYS A 140 10.95 3.50 15.14
CA CYS A 140 10.43 3.70 13.79
C CYS A 140 9.41 2.64 13.45
N LEU A 141 8.35 3.06 12.74
CA LEU A 141 7.39 2.18 12.11
C LEU A 141 7.87 1.84 10.71
N HIS A 142 8.16 0.58 10.47
CA HIS A 142 8.46 0.07 9.14
C HIS A 142 7.16 -0.26 8.41
N PHE A 143 6.98 0.30 7.22
CA PHE A 143 5.84 0.04 6.35
C PHE A 143 6.34 -0.50 5.01
N SER A 144 5.96 -1.72 4.67
CA SER A 144 6.34 -2.40 3.43
C SER A 144 5.13 -2.75 2.57
N LEU A 145 5.37 -2.85 1.27
CA LEU A 145 4.38 -3.27 0.29
C LEU A 145 4.98 -4.36 -0.59
N ARG A 146 4.27 -5.49 -0.69
CA ARG A 146 4.69 -6.65 -1.46
C ARG A 146 3.66 -7.06 -2.48
N SER A 147 4.11 -7.35 -3.70
CA SER A 147 3.36 -8.02 -4.75
C SER A 147 3.82 -9.48 -4.90
N PRO A 148 3.16 -10.31 -5.73
CA PRO A 148 3.65 -11.64 -6.09
C PRO A 148 5.06 -11.61 -6.71
N ASN A 149 5.46 -10.50 -7.32
CA ASN A 149 6.75 -10.32 -8.01
C ASN A 149 7.84 -9.68 -7.12
N GLY A 150 7.58 -9.49 -5.82
CA GLY A 150 8.53 -8.92 -4.89
C GLY A 150 8.07 -7.64 -4.22
N TYR A 151 8.99 -6.95 -3.56
CA TYR A 151 8.70 -5.73 -2.83
C TYR A 151 8.59 -4.51 -3.76
N LEU A 152 7.69 -3.61 -3.41
CA LEU A 152 7.46 -2.34 -4.08
C LEU A 152 7.69 -1.20 -3.09
N SER A 153 8.12 -0.03 -3.59
CA SER A 153 8.11 1.16 -2.75
C SER A 153 6.67 1.51 -2.37
N PRO A 154 6.32 1.61 -1.07
CA PRO A 154 4.99 2.07 -0.66
C PRO A 154 4.66 3.47 -1.19
N LEU A 155 5.67 4.32 -1.42
CA LEU A 155 5.50 5.69 -1.89
C LEU A 155 4.80 5.79 -3.24
N VAL A 156 4.86 4.75 -4.10
CA VAL A 156 4.13 4.72 -5.38
C VAL A 156 2.61 4.71 -5.20
N LYS A 157 2.13 4.18 -4.07
CA LYS A 157 0.70 4.09 -3.77
C LYS A 157 0.19 5.26 -2.92
N ILE A 158 0.99 5.73 -1.97
CA ILE A 158 0.59 6.81 -1.06
C ILE A 158 0.90 8.22 -1.60
N GLY A 159 1.32 8.34 -2.86
CA GLY A 159 1.56 9.62 -3.51
C GLY A 159 2.83 10.35 -3.08
N GLY A 160 3.74 9.66 -2.39
CA GLY A 160 5.00 10.23 -1.89
C GLY A 160 6.12 10.33 -2.94
N LEU A 161 5.89 9.87 -4.16
CA LEU A 161 6.85 10.01 -5.25
C LEU A 161 6.50 11.23 -6.10
N SER A 162 7.40 12.19 -6.18
CA SER A 162 7.34 13.21 -7.21
C SER A 162 7.55 12.56 -8.59
N PRO A 163 6.81 12.99 -9.63
CA PRO A 163 7.06 12.50 -10.99
C PRO A 163 8.53 12.73 -11.34
N SER A 164 9.19 11.69 -11.82
CA SER A 164 10.57 11.79 -12.29
C SER A 164 10.64 12.83 -13.42
N ARG A 165 11.34 13.92 -13.19
CA ARG A 165 11.65 14.88 -14.25
C ARG A 165 13.00 14.47 -14.84
N LEU A 166 13.02 14.21 -16.13
CA LEU A 166 14.27 14.10 -16.84
C LEU A 166 15.01 15.44 -16.65
N LYS A 167 16.22 15.39 -16.12
CA LYS A 167 17.08 16.56 -16.15
C LYS A 167 17.27 16.94 -17.62
N PRO A 168 17.12 18.22 -17.99
CA PRO A 168 17.49 18.65 -19.32
C PRO A 168 18.89 18.12 -19.61
N TRP A 169 19.08 17.54 -20.79
CA TRP A 169 20.40 17.17 -21.26
C TRP A 169 21.25 18.44 -21.33
N GLY A 170 21.86 18.81 -20.22
CA GLY A 170 22.95 19.77 -20.20
C GLY A 170 24.10 19.07 -20.88
N GLY A 171 24.28 19.33 -22.15
CA GLY A 171 25.50 18.90 -22.83
C GLY A 171 26.66 19.30 -21.96
N LEU A 172 27.57 18.37 -21.68
CA LEU A 172 28.82 18.62 -20.99
C LEU A 172 29.48 19.82 -21.68
N ARG A 173 29.37 21.02 -21.12
CA ARG A 173 30.21 22.15 -21.51
C ARG A 173 31.56 21.83 -20.91
N CYS A 174 32.41 21.16 -21.69
CA CYS A 174 33.82 21.12 -21.37
C CYS A 174 34.34 22.58 -21.40
N SER A 175 34.68 23.10 -20.24
CA SER A 175 35.40 24.39 -20.18
C SER A 175 36.78 24.19 -20.82
N PRO A 176 37.20 25.05 -21.77
CA PRO A 176 38.48 24.86 -22.47
C PRO A 176 39.73 25.15 -21.64
N LEU A 177 39.63 25.33 -20.33
CA LEU A 177 40.75 25.74 -19.47
C LEU A 177 40.83 24.91 -18.17
N SER A 178 40.80 23.57 -18.25
CA SER A 178 41.46 22.76 -17.23
C SER A 178 41.74 21.36 -17.83
N SER A 179 43.00 21.12 -18.08
CA SER A 179 43.55 19.83 -18.48
C SER A 179 43.57 18.89 -17.29
N ALA A 180 42.39 18.44 -16.82
CA ALA A 180 42.24 17.26 -15.97
C ALA A 180 40.75 17.01 -15.72
N GLN A 181 40.34 15.85 -16.14
CA GLN A 181 39.09 15.18 -15.79
C GLN A 181 37.84 15.67 -16.55
N CYS A 182 37.64 15.03 -17.66
CA CYS A 182 36.29 14.62 -18.08
C CYS A 182 35.86 13.36 -17.33
#